data_c56cd2b125d8f119de99fce14df6c3d4
#
_entry.id   c56cd2b125d8f119de99fce14df6c3d4
#
_cell.length_a   1.000
_cell.length_b   1.000
_cell.length_c   1.000
_cell.angle_alpha   90.00
_cell.angle_beta   90.00
_cell.angle_gamma   90.00
#
_symmetry.space_group_name_H-M   'P 1'
#
loop_
_entity.id
_entity.type
_entity.pdbx_description
1 polymer ?
#
loop_
_entity_poly.entity_id
_entity_poly.type
_entity_poly.pdbx_seq_one_letter_code
_entity_poly.pdbx_strand_id
1 'polypeptide(L)'
;MDETRKTIYLVVAAVGLAGLALVSVPRISTPDAFADRGEPFFADFTDPNTALTLEVVEFDEETAAARPFKVTNQDGVWTIPSHYEYPADGADRLAETAAAVIGITRDDFRSDNVADHQALGVLDPVDDTETSLVGRGTRVTLRGDNEVALADFIIGNEPEDRAGFRFVRLPDQKRVYAARMEIDLSTQFADWIEADLLLVERDEIDRIVLHDYSINERTYTIAERDVVTVSKTDGAWLGDRRMPNNREIDESKVNGLLSAIDGLSIVGV
;
A
#
# COMPACT_ATOMS: atom_id res chain seq x y z
N MET A 1 29.82 -19.26 -66.99
CA MET A 1 28.65 -19.13 -66.05
C MET A 1 27.62 -18.31 -66.79
N ASP A 2 26.43 -18.87 -67.04
CA ASP A 2 25.37 -18.23 -67.83
C ASP A 2 24.96 -16.89 -67.22
N GLU A 3 24.82 -15.88 -68.11
CA GLU A 3 24.38 -14.52 -67.65
C GLU A 3 23.08 -14.56 -66.89
N THR A 4 22.16 -15.44 -67.24
CA THR A 4 20.89 -15.68 -66.57
C THR A 4 21.06 -16.13 -65.09
N ARG A 5 22.05 -16.97 -64.79
CA ARG A 5 22.37 -17.41 -63.46
C ARG A 5 22.91 -16.28 -62.56
N LYS A 6 23.76 -15.41 -63.13
CA LYS A 6 24.28 -14.24 -62.44
C LYS A 6 23.15 -13.28 -62.07
N THR A 7 22.21 -13.06 -62.99
CA THR A 7 21.04 -12.20 -62.76
C THR A 7 20.15 -12.74 -61.66
N ILE A 8 19.91 -14.07 -61.63
CA ILE A 8 19.10 -14.72 -60.54
C ILE A 8 19.77 -14.55 -59.18
N TYR A 9 21.09 -14.75 -59.07
CA TYR A 9 21.80 -14.53 -57.77
C TYR A 9 21.74 -13.09 -57.33
N LEU A 10 21.83 -12.10 -58.20
CA LEU A 10 21.72 -10.69 -57.86
C LEU A 10 20.30 -10.33 -57.40
N VAL A 11 19.27 -10.88 -58.04
CA VAL A 11 17.87 -10.65 -57.61
C VAL A 11 17.60 -11.26 -56.23
N VAL A 12 18.07 -12.50 -56.00
CA VAL A 12 17.91 -13.14 -54.66
C VAL A 12 18.65 -12.37 -53.57
N ALA A 13 19.88 -11.89 -53.87
CA ALA A 13 20.63 -11.06 -52.92
C ALA A 13 19.93 -9.72 -52.64
N ALA A 14 19.40 -9.07 -53.68
CA ALA A 14 18.65 -7.81 -53.52
C ALA A 14 17.37 -7.98 -52.68
N VAL A 15 16.61 -9.06 -52.90
CA VAL A 15 15.41 -9.37 -52.10
C VAL A 15 15.81 -9.71 -50.67
N GLY A 16 16.89 -10.44 -50.45
CA GLY A 16 17.41 -10.74 -49.11
C GLY A 16 17.84 -9.47 -48.34
N LEU A 17 18.54 -8.55 -49.01
CA LEU A 17 18.96 -7.28 -48.45
C LEU A 17 17.75 -6.36 -48.15
N ALA A 18 16.75 -6.33 -49.05
CA ALA A 18 15.52 -5.57 -48.83
C ALA A 18 14.73 -6.12 -47.61
N GLY A 19 14.67 -7.45 -47.48
CA GLY A 19 14.06 -8.11 -46.30
C GLY A 19 14.80 -7.76 -45.00
N LEU A 20 16.13 -7.80 -45.01
CA LEU A 20 16.96 -7.40 -43.87
C LEU A 20 16.79 -5.91 -43.54
N ALA A 21 16.70 -5.04 -44.54
CA ALA A 21 16.45 -3.61 -44.33
C ALA A 21 15.09 -3.36 -43.65
N LEU A 22 14.03 -4.06 -44.07
CA LEU A 22 12.69 -3.95 -43.44
C LEU A 22 12.66 -4.40 -41.99
N VAL A 23 13.44 -5.44 -41.64
CA VAL A 23 13.53 -5.90 -40.23
C VAL A 23 14.41 -4.98 -39.38
N SER A 24 15.40 -4.30 -40.02
CA SER A 24 16.36 -3.41 -39.35
C SER A 24 15.88 -1.96 -39.28
N VAL A 25 14.71 -1.61 -39.84
CA VAL A 25 14.15 -0.26 -39.68
C VAL A 25 13.87 -0.03 -38.19
N PRO A 26 14.58 0.93 -37.52
CA PRO A 26 14.26 1.28 -36.18
C PRO A 26 12.79 1.75 -36.16
N ARG A 27 11.99 1.18 -35.29
CA ARG A 27 10.62 1.64 -35.07
C ARG A 27 10.71 3.06 -34.50
N ILE A 28 10.60 4.04 -35.39
CA ILE A 28 10.55 5.42 -35.00
C ILE A 28 9.23 5.54 -34.20
N SER A 29 9.32 5.88 -32.92
CA SER A 29 8.14 6.28 -32.14
C SER A 29 7.47 7.43 -32.91
N THR A 30 6.24 7.19 -33.35
CA THR A 30 5.47 8.17 -34.11
C THR A 30 5.24 9.42 -33.25
N PRO A 31 5.05 10.61 -33.84
CA PRO A 31 4.71 11.83 -33.08
C PRO A 31 3.55 11.64 -32.12
N ASP A 32 2.63 10.72 -32.39
CA ASP A 32 1.51 10.33 -31.52
C ASP A 32 1.93 9.70 -30.18
N ALA A 33 3.19 9.24 -30.06
CA ALA A 33 3.70 8.73 -28.78
C ALA A 33 3.83 9.82 -27.70
N PHE A 34 3.83 11.09 -28.11
CA PHE A 34 3.96 12.25 -27.22
C PHE A 34 2.69 13.12 -27.21
N ALA A 35 1.64 12.74 -27.93
CA ALA A 35 0.42 13.55 -28.09
C ALA A 35 -0.34 13.70 -26.75
N ASP A 36 -0.22 12.73 -25.85
CA ASP A 36 -0.89 12.68 -24.56
C ASP A 36 -0.01 13.14 -23.38
N ARG A 37 1.15 13.75 -23.68
CA ARG A 37 2.06 14.25 -22.65
C ARG A 37 1.42 15.38 -21.82
N GLY A 38 1.46 15.21 -20.48
CA GLY A 38 0.88 16.17 -19.54
C GLY A 38 -0.61 15.99 -19.32
N GLU A 39 -1.27 15.05 -20.02
CA GLU A 39 -2.66 14.71 -19.73
C GLU A 39 -2.79 13.91 -18.45
N PRO A 40 -3.86 14.08 -17.66
CA PRO A 40 -4.11 13.23 -16.51
C PRO A 40 -4.33 11.78 -16.93
N PHE A 41 -3.91 10.83 -16.08
CA PHE A 41 -4.19 9.42 -16.32
C PHE A 41 -5.68 9.11 -16.21
N PHE A 42 -6.38 9.79 -15.30
CA PHE A 42 -7.78 9.53 -14.94
C PHE A 42 -8.59 10.82 -15.08
N ALA A 43 -8.83 11.26 -16.34
CA ALA A 43 -9.47 12.54 -16.63
C ALA A 43 -10.91 12.66 -16.09
N ASP A 44 -11.62 11.54 -15.97
CA ASP A 44 -13.00 11.49 -15.49
C ASP A 44 -13.08 11.44 -13.95
N PHE A 45 -11.97 11.16 -13.28
CA PHE A 45 -11.88 11.13 -11.82
C PHE A 45 -11.41 12.50 -11.30
N THR A 46 -12.32 13.31 -10.81
CA THR A 46 -12.07 14.72 -10.43
C THR A 46 -12.39 15.04 -8.98
N ASP A 47 -13.19 14.23 -8.30
CA ASP A 47 -13.55 14.41 -6.89
C ASP A 47 -13.04 13.22 -6.04
N PRO A 48 -12.04 13.45 -5.17
CA PRO A 48 -11.47 12.39 -4.34
C PRO A 48 -12.48 11.75 -3.38
N ASN A 49 -13.53 12.48 -2.98
CA ASN A 49 -14.55 11.98 -2.05
C ASN A 49 -15.49 10.96 -2.70
N THR A 50 -15.45 10.78 -4.01
CA THR A 50 -16.20 9.73 -4.70
C THR A 50 -15.55 8.35 -4.59
N ALA A 51 -14.30 8.27 -4.11
CA ALA A 51 -13.62 7.00 -3.85
C ALA A 51 -14.15 6.38 -2.55
N LEU A 52 -14.71 5.18 -2.66
CA LEU A 52 -15.27 4.41 -1.55
C LEU A 52 -14.47 3.13 -1.26
N THR A 53 -13.58 2.74 -2.17
CA THR A 53 -12.73 1.56 -2.01
C THR A 53 -11.33 1.86 -2.53
N LEU A 54 -10.33 1.48 -1.76
CA LEU A 54 -8.95 1.36 -2.17
C LEU A 54 -8.55 -0.12 -2.07
N GLU A 55 -8.00 -0.63 -3.15
CA GLU A 55 -7.36 -1.94 -3.18
C GLU A 55 -5.91 -1.77 -3.68
N VAL A 56 -4.98 -2.25 -2.89
CA VAL A 56 -3.55 -2.27 -3.22
C VAL A 56 -3.10 -3.72 -3.26
N VAL A 57 -2.53 -4.15 -4.38
CA VAL A 57 -2.00 -5.50 -4.51
C VAL A 57 -0.50 -5.43 -4.75
N GLU A 58 0.24 -5.95 -3.81
CA GLU A 58 1.68 -6.17 -3.91
C GLU A 58 1.99 -7.62 -4.26
N PHE A 59 3.14 -7.88 -4.86
CA PHE A 59 3.59 -9.23 -5.11
C PHE A 59 4.77 -9.57 -4.20
N ASP A 60 4.62 -10.64 -3.45
CA ASP A 60 5.67 -11.18 -2.61
C ASP A 60 6.49 -12.21 -3.40
N GLU A 61 7.72 -11.86 -3.71
CA GLU A 61 8.64 -12.70 -4.48
C GLU A 61 9.06 -13.97 -3.71
N GLU A 62 9.11 -13.92 -2.36
CA GLU A 62 9.53 -15.06 -1.53
C GLU A 62 8.47 -16.15 -1.49
N THR A 63 7.20 -15.74 -1.36
CA THR A 63 6.06 -16.67 -1.32
C THR A 63 5.44 -16.91 -2.69
N ALA A 64 5.89 -16.17 -3.72
CA ALA A 64 5.34 -16.17 -5.07
C ALA A 64 3.81 -15.93 -5.10
N ALA A 65 3.33 -15.01 -4.28
CA ALA A 65 1.91 -14.74 -4.08
C ALA A 65 1.58 -13.24 -4.14
N ALA A 66 0.43 -12.92 -4.73
CA ALA A 66 -0.14 -11.59 -4.63
C ALA A 66 -0.72 -11.37 -3.23
N ARG A 67 -0.43 -10.22 -2.64
CA ARG A 67 -0.92 -9.80 -1.31
C ARG A 67 -1.87 -8.62 -1.47
N PRO A 68 -3.17 -8.86 -1.51
CA PRO A 68 -4.15 -7.79 -1.57
C PRO A 68 -4.39 -7.17 -0.19
N PHE A 69 -4.41 -5.85 -0.15
CA PHE A 69 -4.91 -5.07 0.97
C PHE A 69 -6.08 -4.23 0.47
N LYS A 70 -7.21 -4.25 1.19
CA LYS A 70 -8.42 -3.54 0.78
C LYS A 70 -9.03 -2.81 1.96
N VAL A 71 -9.39 -1.53 1.73
CA VAL A 71 -10.23 -0.73 2.63
C VAL A 71 -11.46 -0.31 1.83
N THR A 72 -12.64 -0.44 2.41
CA THR A 72 -13.90 -0.15 1.71
C THR A 72 -14.93 0.49 2.63
N ASN A 73 -15.71 1.40 2.06
CA ASN A 73 -16.91 1.94 2.69
C ASN A 73 -18.14 1.18 2.17
N GLN A 74 -18.90 0.59 3.07
CA GLN A 74 -20.16 -0.06 2.76
C GLN A 74 -21.25 0.55 3.66
N ASP A 75 -22.23 1.19 3.06
CA ASP A 75 -23.37 1.81 3.75
C ASP A 75 -22.93 2.84 4.84
N GLY A 76 -21.83 3.53 4.61
CA GLY A 76 -21.29 4.52 5.53
C GLY A 76 -20.35 3.96 6.60
N VAL A 77 -20.08 2.67 6.59
CA VAL A 77 -19.15 2.01 7.51
C VAL A 77 -17.87 1.64 6.75
N TRP A 78 -16.74 2.14 7.23
CA TRP A 78 -15.43 1.77 6.72
C TRP A 78 -14.95 0.47 7.35
N THR A 79 -14.47 -0.46 6.53
CA THR A 79 -13.95 -1.75 6.99
C THR A 79 -12.72 -2.18 6.20
N ILE A 80 -11.97 -3.12 6.78
CA ILE A 80 -10.81 -3.78 6.16
C ILE A 80 -11.16 -5.26 5.96
N PRO A 81 -11.68 -5.66 4.77
CA PRO A 81 -12.12 -7.04 4.51
C PRO A 81 -11.03 -8.09 4.69
N SER A 82 -9.78 -7.76 4.36
CA SER A 82 -8.63 -8.66 4.56
C SER A 82 -8.33 -8.95 6.05
N HIS A 83 -8.93 -8.18 6.97
CA HIS A 83 -8.76 -8.29 8.42
C HIS A 83 -10.11 -8.45 9.12
N TYR A 84 -10.88 -9.47 8.71
CA TYR A 84 -12.16 -9.85 9.32
C TYR A 84 -13.20 -8.72 9.37
N GLU A 85 -13.26 -7.88 8.35
CA GLU A 85 -14.16 -6.70 8.28
C GLU A 85 -13.94 -5.74 9.48
N TYR A 86 -12.68 -5.63 9.95
CA TYR A 86 -12.37 -4.74 11.06
C TYR A 86 -12.75 -3.30 10.73
N PRO A 87 -13.38 -2.54 11.66
CA PRO A 87 -13.71 -1.14 11.45
C PRO A 87 -12.47 -0.31 11.15
N ALA A 88 -12.52 0.47 10.08
CA ALA A 88 -11.44 1.35 9.65
C ALA A 88 -11.78 2.81 9.94
N ASP A 89 -10.76 3.59 10.26
CA ASP A 89 -10.78 5.05 10.24
C ASP A 89 -10.02 5.55 9.00
N GLY A 90 -10.60 5.24 7.83
CA GLY A 90 -9.90 5.38 6.54
C GLY A 90 -10.38 6.54 5.68
N ALA A 91 -11.37 7.32 6.11
CA ALA A 91 -12.00 8.33 5.25
C ALA A 91 -11.03 9.40 4.76
N ASP A 92 -10.31 10.03 5.67
CA ASP A 92 -9.38 11.13 5.35
C ASP A 92 -8.17 10.60 4.56
N ARG A 93 -7.62 9.48 4.98
CA ARG A 93 -6.47 8.84 4.30
C ARG A 93 -6.82 8.40 2.88
N LEU A 94 -8.02 7.84 2.68
CA LEU A 94 -8.47 7.48 1.33
C LEU A 94 -8.67 8.72 0.47
N ALA A 95 -9.25 9.79 1.01
CA ALA A 95 -9.45 11.04 0.27
C ALA A 95 -8.10 11.67 -0.14
N GLU A 96 -7.10 11.66 0.74
CA GLU A 96 -5.73 12.11 0.43
C GLU A 96 -5.08 11.26 -0.68
N THR A 97 -5.16 9.93 -0.56
CA THR A 97 -4.66 9.00 -1.58
C THR A 97 -5.36 9.25 -2.93
N ALA A 98 -6.68 9.39 -2.92
CA ALA A 98 -7.48 9.66 -4.12
C ALA A 98 -7.12 11.00 -4.78
N ALA A 99 -6.90 12.04 -3.97
CA ALA A 99 -6.46 13.35 -4.46
C ALA A 99 -5.07 13.27 -5.12
N ALA A 100 -4.15 12.51 -4.54
CA ALA A 100 -2.83 12.27 -5.11
C ALA A 100 -2.92 11.50 -6.45
N VAL A 101 -3.82 10.51 -6.55
CA VAL A 101 -4.08 9.75 -7.79
C VAL A 101 -4.65 10.65 -8.90
N ILE A 102 -5.59 11.54 -8.58
CA ILE A 102 -6.14 12.51 -9.53
C ILE A 102 -5.02 13.37 -10.15
N GLY A 103 -3.99 13.71 -9.36
CA GLY A 103 -2.87 14.53 -9.78
C GLY A 103 -1.85 13.84 -10.69
N ILE A 104 -1.96 12.51 -10.94
CA ILE A 104 -0.99 11.79 -11.78
C ILE A 104 -1.18 12.16 -13.25
N THR A 105 -0.09 12.63 -13.87
CA THR A 105 -0.07 13.00 -15.30
C THR A 105 0.88 12.09 -16.10
N ARG A 106 0.64 11.99 -17.41
CA ARG A 106 1.50 11.29 -18.36
C ARG A 106 2.71 12.16 -18.70
N ASP A 107 3.69 12.23 -17.79
CA ASP A 107 4.77 13.22 -17.94
C ASP A 107 5.78 12.85 -19.00
N ASP A 108 6.22 11.60 -19.04
CA ASP A 108 7.25 11.15 -19.97
C ASP A 108 7.00 9.71 -20.45
N PHE A 109 6.88 9.56 -21.76
CA PHE A 109 6.75 8.24 -22.39
C PHE A 109 8.05 7.44 -22.23
N ARG A 110 7.95 6.17 -21.79
CA ARG A 110 9.11 5.31 -21.59
C ARG A 110 9.18 4.14 -22.57
N SER A 111 8.10 3.38 -22.71
CA SER A 111 8.06 2.24 -23.61
C SER A 111 6.62 1.89 -24.01
N ASP A 112 6.46 1.30 -25.19
CA ASP A 112 5.24 0.61 -25.64
C ASP A 112 5.50 -0.88 -25.95
N ASN A 113 6.67 -1.39 -25.52
CA ASN A 113 7.09 -2.76 -25.73
C ASN A 113 6.86 -3.59 -24.44
N VAL A 114 6.04 -4.64 -24.55
CA VAL A 114 5.76 -5.57 -23.45
C VAL A 114 7.02 -6.21 -22.86
N ALA A 115 8.07 -6.42 -23.68
CA ALA A 115 9.32 -6.99 -23.20
C ALA A 115 10.04 -6.12 -22.15
N ASP A 116 9.74 -4.82 -22.10
CA ASP A 116 10.37 -3.90 -21.15
C ASP A 116 9.64 -3.87 -19.80
N HIS A 117 8.41 -4.43 -19.70
CA HIS A 117 7.59 -4.35 -18.50
C HIS A 117 8.28 -4.94 -17.27
N GLN A 118 8.97 -6.05 -17.41
CA GLN A 118 9.71 -6.69 -16.32
C GLN A 118 10.84 -5.77 -15.80
N ALA A 119 11.64 -5.20 -16.71
CA ALA A 119 12.75 -4.33 -16.31
C ALA A 119 12.26 -3.02 -15.67
N LEU A 120 11.10 -2.51 -16.11
CA LEU A 120 10.46 -1.32 -15.56
C LEU A 120 9.67 -1.61 -14.25
N GLY A 121 9.51 -2.90 -13.89
CA GLY A 121 8.77 -3.29 -12.69
C GLY A 121 7.26 -3.09 -12.81
N VAL A 122 6.69 -3.17 -14.01
CA VAL A 122 5.26 -2.90 -14.26
C VAL A 122 4.49 -4.13 -14.73
N LEU A 123 5.01 -5.35 -14.49
CA LEU A 123 4.23 -6.56 -14.66
C LEU A 123 3.06 -6.57 -13.67
N ASP A 124 1.90 -7.05 -14.10
CA ASP A 124 0.72 -7.07 -13.24
C ASP A 124 0.89 -8.10 -12.10
N PRO A 125 0.76 -7.71 -10.82
CA PRO A 125 0.91 -8.63 -9.70
C PRO A 125 -0.18 -9.71 -9.63
N VAL A 126 -1.33 -9.49 -10.29
CA VAL A 126 -2.46 -10.43 -10.29
C VAL A 126 -2.56 -11.26 -11.57
N ASP A 127 -1.66 -11.08 -12.52
CA ASP A 127 -1.67 -11.86 -13.77
C ASP A 127 -1.11 -13.26 -13.54
N ASP A 128 -2.00 -14.25 -13.50
CA ASP A 128 -1.66 -15.67 -13.34
C ASP A 128 -0.95 -16.26 -14.57
N THR A 129 -1.01 -15.59 -15.71
CA THR A 129 -0.33 -16.04 -16.94
C THR A 129 1.13 -15.61 -16.99
N GLU A 130 1.50 -14.63 -16.21
CA GLU A 130 2.88 -14.17 -16.09
C GLU A 130 3.69 -15.13 -15.22
N THR A 131 4.77 -15.65 -15.77
CA THR A 131 5.61 -16.64 -15.09
C THR A 131 6.78 -16.04 -14.33
N SER A 132 7.10 -14.76 -14.58
CA SER A 132 8.17 -14.07 -13.87
C SER A 132 7.75 -13.75 -12.43
N LEU A 133 8.62 -14.07 -11.49
CA LEU A 133 8.46 -13.68 -10.08
C LEU A 133 9.02 -12.27 -9.80
N VAL A 134 9.90 -11.77 -10.67
CA VAL A 134 10.54 -10.47 -10.52
C VAL A 134 9.97 -9.44 -11.50
N GLY A 135 10.01 -8.17 -11.12
CA GLY A 135 9.55 -7.09 -11.97
C GLY A 135 8.03 -6.92 -11.97
N ARG A 136 7.33 -7.52 -11.02
CA ARG A 136 5.92 -7.23 -10.76
C ARG A 136 5.79 -5.92 -10.00
N GLY A 137 4.82 -5.10 -10.42
CA GLY A 137 4.56 -3.83 -9.78
C GLY A 137 3.54 -3.92 -8.65
N THR A 138 3.23 -2.77 -8.08
CA THR A 138 2.10 -2.61 -7.14
C THR A 138 0.88 -2.14 -7.92
N ARG A 139 -0.20 -2.93 -7.93
CA ARG A 139 -1.45 -2.53 -8.56
C ARG A 139 -2.32 -1.78 -7.57
N VAL A 140 -2.82 -0.64 -7.98
CA VAL A 140 -3.69 0.24 -7.20
C VAL A 140 -5.01 0.40 -7.93
N THR A 141 -6.11 0.10 -7.23
CA THR A 141 -7.46 0.27 -7.77
C THR A 141 -8.29 1.11 -6.81
N LEU A 142 -8.82 2.23 -7.31
CA LEU A 142 -9.83 3.04 -6.61
C LEU A 142 -11.18 2.77 -7.24
N ARG A 143 -12.19 2.56 -6.41
CA ARG A 143 -13.57 2.35 -6.85
C ARG A 143 -14.52 3.30 -6.14
N GLY A 144 -15.52 3.76 -6.84
CA GLY A 144 -16.63 4.55 -6.29
C GLY A 144 -17.90 3.72 -6.11
N ASP A 145 -19.03 4.41 -6.18
CA ASP A 145 -20.35 3.81 -6.09
C ASP A 145 -20.52 2.64 -7.08
N ASN A 146 -21.21 1.60 -6.63
CA ASN A 146 -21.48 0.39 -7.42
C ASN A 146 -20.23 -0.29 -7.98
N GLU A 147 -19.10 -0.22 -7.25
CA GLU A 147 -17.82 -0.84 -7.62
C GLU A 147 -17.27 -0.32 -8.98
N VAL A 148 -17.67 0.86 -9.43
CA VAL A 148 -17.15 1.48 -10.65
C VAL A 148 -15.69 1.87 -10.42
N ALA A 149 -14.79 1.40 -11.28
CA ALA A 149 -13.38 1.77 -11.22
C ALA A 149 -13.20 3.24 -11.60
N LEU A 150 -12.66 4.03 -10.67
CA LEU A 150 -12.29 5.43 -10.85
C LEU A 150 -10.84 5.54 -11.35
N ALA A 151 -9.97 4.69 -10.83
CA ALA A 151 -8.58 4.54 -11.25
C ALA A 151 -8.14 3.09 -11.08
N ASP A 152 -7.33 2.58 -12.03
CA ASP A 152 -6.72 1.25 -11.96
C ASP A 152 -5.38 1.31 -12.71
N PHE A 153 -4.28 1.12 -11.98
CA PHE A 153 -2.94 1.27 -12.54
C PHE A 153 -1.90 0.47 -11.76
N ILE A 154 -0.76 0.27 -12.40
CA ILE A 154 0.38 -0.47 -11.86
C ILE A 154 1.54 0.50 -11.70
N ILE A 155 2.10 0.54 -10.50
CA ILE A 155 3.28 1.32 -10.13
C ILE A 155 4.50 0.42 -10.20
N GLY A 156 5.48 0.82 -10.98
CA GLY A 156 6.74 0.12 -11.15
C GLY A 156 7.91 0.75 -10.39
N ASN A 157 9.12 0.51 -10.91
CA ASN A 157 10.36 1.01 -10.34
C ASN A 157 10.49 2.54 -10.45
N GLU A 158 11.37 3.10 -9.62
CA GLU A 158 11.82 4.48 -9.79
C GLU A 158 12.82 4.55 -10.94
N PRO A 159 12.69 5.52 -11.89
CA PRO A 159 13.69 5.76 -12.92
C PRO A 159 15.03 6.21 -12.30
N GLU A 160 16.14 5.61 -12.72
CA GLU A 160 17.49 5.96 -12.25
C GLU A 160 17.87 7.43 -12.49
N ASP A 161 17.29 8.03 -13.53
CA ASP A 161 17.56 9.39 -13.97
C ASP A 161 16.65 10.45 -13.34
N ARG A 162 15.63 10.05 -12.55
CA ARG A 162 14.62 10.98 -12.01
C ARG A 162 14.07 10.54 -10.65
N ALA A 163 14.59 11.13 -9.59
CA ALA A 163 14.04 10.95 -8.25
C ALA A 163 12.62 11.53 -8.14
N GLY A 164 11.74 10.84 -7.40
CA GLY A 164 10.33 11.24 -7.21
C GLY A 164 9.42 10.92 -8.40
N PHE A 165 9.92 10.16 -9.39
CA PHE A 165 9.12 9.60 -10.47
C PHE A 165 9.00 8.09 -10.32
N ARG A 166 7.91 7.53 -10.79
CA ARG A 166 7.70 6.08 -10.87
C ARG A 166 7.24 5.70 -12.27
N PHE A 167 7.57 4.48 -12.69
CA PHE A 167 6.96 3.95 -13.89
C PHE A 167 5.51 3.59 -13.62
N VAL A 168 4.63 3.98 -14.53
CA VAL A 168 3.19 3.76 -14.40
C VAL A 168 2.66 3.16 -15.69
N ARG A 169 1.83 2.11 -15.54
CA ARG A 169 1.13 1.44 -16.63
C ARG A 169 -0.32 1.19 -16.25
N LEU A 170 -1.23 1.37 -17.19
CA LEU A 170 -2.61 0.86 -17.05
C LEU A 170 -2.62 -0.65 -17.35
N PRO A 171 -3.37 -1.48 -16.60
CA PRO A 171 -3.34 -2.94 -16.74
C PRO A 171 -3.57 -3.43 -18.17
N ASP A 172 -4.54 -2.81 -18.88
CA ASP A 172 -4.93 -3.18 -20.24
C ASP A 172 -4.08 -2.55 -21.35
N GLN A 173 -3.06 -1.76 -20.97
CA GLN A 173 -2.24 -1.04 -21.93
C GLN A 173 -0.79 -1.52 -21.90
N LYS A 174 -0.12 -1.47 -23.06
CA LYS A 174 1.31 -1.75 -23.17
C LYS A 174 2.18 -0.57 -22.77
N ARG A 175 1.61 0.63 -22.88
CA ARG A 175 2.35 1.88 -22.75
C ARG A 175 2.70 2.16 -21.30
N VAL A 176 3.99 2.44 -21.09
CA VAL A 176 4.54 2.81 -19.79
C VAL A 176 4.99 4.26 -19.82
N TYR A 177 4.66 4.99 -18.78
CA TYR A 177 5.09 6.36 -18.56
C TYR A 177 5.94 6.45 -17.30
N ALA A 178 6.83 7.44 -17.24
CA ALA A 178 7.35 7.91 -15.98
C ALA A 178 6.48 9.10 -15.53
N ALA A 179 5.84 8.96 -14.40
CA ALA A 179 4.97 9.97 -13.81
C ALA A 179 5.54 10.43 -12.47
N ARG A 180 5.43 11.71 -12.18
CA ARG A 180 5.73 12.22 -10.85
C ARG A 180 4.70 11.69 -9.87
N MET A 181 5.17 11.10 -8.78
CA MET A 181 4.28 10.43 -7.85
C MET A 181 4.74 10.66 -6.40
N GLU A 182 3.88 11.28 -5.63
CA GLU A 182 4.02 11.48 -4.18
C GLU A 182 2.75 10.91 -3.53
N ILE A 183 2.64 9.57 -3.48
CA ILE A 183 1.47 8.87 -2.95
C ILE A 183 1.93 8.00 -1.78
N ASP A 184 1.28 8.15 -0.64
CA ASP A 184 1.40 7.23 0.48
C ASP A 184 0.38 6.09 0.32
N LEU A 185 0.88 4.90 -0.01
CA LEU A 185 0.11 3.67 -0.17
C LEU A 185 0.47 2.72 0.94
N SER A 186 -0.06 2.95 2.13
CA SER A 186 0.14 2.00 3.22
C SER A 186 -0.75 0.77 3.05
N THR A 187 -0.15 -0.41 3.15
CA THR A 187 -0.81 -1.71 3.26
C THR A 187 -0.78 -2.24 4.70
N GLN A 188 -0.34 -1.42 5.67
CA GLN A 188 -0.28 -1.78 7.07
C GLN A 188 -1.62 -1.54 7.74
N PHE A 189 -2.17 -2.59 8.36
CA PHE A 189 -3.44 -2.55 9.07
C PHE A 189 -3.55 -1.40 10.08
N ALA A 190 -2.51 -1.17 10.88
CA ALA A 190 -2.49 -0.15 11.93
C ALA A 190 -2.65 1.29 11.39
N ASP A 191 -2.31 1.54 10.13
CA ASP A 191 -2.42 2.87 9.52
C ASP A 191 -3.86 3.23 9.11
N TRP A 192 -4.77 2.25 9.16
CA TRP A 192 -6.15 2.38 8.70
C TRP A 192 -7.19 2.25 9.81
N ILE A 193 -6.75 2.15 11.05
CA ILE A 193 -7.64 2.00 12.20
C ILE A 193 -7.33 3.07 13.26
N GLU A 194 -8.30 3.31 14.15
CA GLU A 194 -7.98 3.92 15.44
C GLU A 194 -7.19 2.90 16.25
N ALA A 195 -5.89 3.14 16.38
CA ALA A 195 -4.98 2.18 16.99
C ALA A 195 -4.92 2.27 18.51
N ASP A 196 -5.41 3.37 19.11
CA ASP A 196 -5.47 3.51 20.57
C ASP A 196 -6.50 2.54 21.13
N LEU A 197 -6.02 1.54 21.87
CA LEU A 197 -6.85 0.47 22.41
C LEU A 197 -7.85 0.96 23.45
N LEU A 198 -7.49 1.97 24.24
CA LEU A 198 -8.26 2.39 25.39
C LEU A 198 -8.93 3.75 25.24
N LEU A 199 -8.48 4.58 24.32
CA LEU A 199 -8.93 5.98 24.13
C LEU A 199 -8.93 6.75 25.46
N VAL A 200 -7.90 6.56 26.28
CA VAL A 200 -7.79 7.13 27.63
C VAL A 200 -6.49 7.89 27.74
N GLU A 201 -6.59 9.20 27.89
CA GLU A 201 -5.43 10.05 28.15
C GLU A 201 -4.87 9.80 29.56
N ARG A 202 -3.54 9.74 29.65
CA ARG A 202 -2.82 9.52 30.92
C ARG A 202 -3.28 10.45 32.05
N ASP A 203 -3.60 11.69 31.71
CA ASP A 203 -3.96 12.72 32.67
C ASP A 203 -5.38 12.58 33.20
N GLU A 204 -6.23 11.80 32.54
CA GLU A 204 -7.61 11.48 32.92
C GLU A 204 -7.68 10.33 33.94
N ILE A 205 -6.57 9.56 34.07
CA ILE A 205 -6.53 8.46 35.03
C ILE A 205 -6.24 9.00 36.43
N ASP A 206 -7.20 8.88 37.31
CA ASP A 206 -7.13 9.31 38.71
C ASP A 206 -7.09 8.15 39.71
N ARG A 207 -7.33 6.91 39.26
CA ARG A 207 -7.37 5.72 40.09
C ARG A 207 -6.87 4.48 39.37
N ILE A 208 -6.01 3.71 40.06
CA ILE A 208 -5.46 2.44 39.57
C ILE A 208 -5.77 1.36 40.59
N VAL A 209 -6.31 0.22 40.16
CA VAL A 209 -6.55 -0.97 40.98
C VAL A 209 -5.73 -2.12 40.45
N LEU A 210 -4.80 -2.61 41.24
CA LEU A 210 -3.93 -3.72 40.92
C LEU A 210 -4.39 -4.98 41.63
N HIS A 211 -4.78 -6.01 40.90
CA HIS A 211 -5.10 -7.34 41.41
C HIS A 211 -3.91 -8.27 41.22
N ASP A 212 -3.33 -8.75 42.32
CA ASP A 212 -2.34 -9.83 42.30
C ASP A 212 -3.04 -11.18 42.51
N TYR A 213 -3.00 -12.01 41.44
CA TYR A 213 -3.59 -13.34 41.48
C TYR A 213 -2.71 -14.35 40.73
N SER A 214 -2.94 -15.63 41.02
CA SER A 214 -2.35 -16.73 40.24
C SER A 214 -3.44 -17.60 39.63
N ILE A 215 -3.19 -18.10 38.43
CA ILE A 215 -4.08 -19.02 37.74
C ILE A 215 -3.46 -20.42 37.80
N ASN A 216 -4.23 -21.40 38.25
CA ASN A 216 -3.88 -22.81 38.11
C ASN A 216 -4.48 -23.31 36.79
N GLU A 217 -3.66 -23.42 35.75
CA GLU A 217 -4.09 -23.83 34.42
C GLU A 217 -4.66 -25.24 34.36
N ARG A 218 -4.28 -26.13 35.31
CA ARG A 218 -4.78 -27.51 35.36
C ARG A 218 -6.19 -27.59 35.91
N THR A 219 -6.53 -26.75 36.87
CA THR A 219 -7.85 -26.77 37.57
C THR A 219 -8.73 -25.58 37.18
N TYR A 220 -8.23 -24.67 36.35
CA TYR A 220 -8.89 -23.41 35.96
C TYR A 220 -9.37 -22.59 37.19
N THR A 221 -8.59 -22.65 38.29
CA THR A 221 -8.92 -21.90 39.49
C THR A 221 -8.04 -20.67 39.62
N ILE A 222 -8.65 -19.57 40.06
CA ILE A 222 -7.96 -18.29 40.33
C ILE A 222 -7.78 -18.21 41.85
N ALA A 223 -6.56 -17.95 42.32
CA ALA A 223 -6.25 -17.65 43.69
C ALA A 223 -5.78 -16.18 43.79
N GLU A 224 -6.66 -15.31 44.32
CA GLU A 224 -6.32 -13.92 44.60
C GLU A 224 -5.36 -13.86 45.79
N ARG A 225 -4.30 -13.03 45.67
CA ARG A 225 -3.28 -12.81 46.68
C ARG A 225 -3.42 -11.46 47.33
N ASP A 226 -3.52 -10.40 46.57
CA ASP A 226 -3.61 -9.04 47.05
C ASP A 226 -4.32 -8.10 46.06
N VAL A 227 -4.94 -7.05 46.59
CA VAL A 227 -5.51 -5.95 45.82
C VAL A 227 -4.98 -4.64 46.38
N VAL A 228 -4.36 -3.84 45.53
CA VAL A 228 -3.81 -2.52 45.85
C VAL A 228 -4.52 -1.48 45.04
N THR A 229 -5.10 -0.48 45.67
CA THR A 229 -5.67 0.68 45.03
C THR A 229 -4.79 1.89 45.28
N VAL A 230 -4.52 2.62 44.22
CA VAL A 230 -3.76 3.87 44.23
C VAL A 230 -4.63 4.95 43.61
N SER A 231 -4.79 6.08 44.26
CA SER A 231 -5.60 7.19 43.77
C SER A 231 -4.81 8.49 43.79
N LYS A 232 -5.08 9.36 42.81
CA LYS A 232 -4.47 10.68 42.68
C LYS A 232 -5.26 11.68 43.54
N THR A 233 -4.60 12.28 44.52
CA THR A 233 -5.22 13.28 45.41
C THR A 233 -4.28 14.48 45.51
N ASP A 234 -4.78 15.68 45.17
CA ASP A 234 -3.99 16.92 45.16
C ASP A 234 -2.68 16.82 44.32
N GLY A 235 -2.74 16.05 43.24
CA GLY A 235 -1.60 15.84 42.32
C GLY A 235 -0.61 14.74 42.74
N ALA A 236 -0.76 14.14 43.93
CA ALA A 236 0.08 13.06 44.43
C ALA A 236 -0.64 11.70 44.39
N TRP A 237 0.07 10.63 44.13
CA TRP A 237 -0.47 9.27 44.17
C TRP A 237 -0.42 8.69 45.58
N LEU A 238 -1.57 8.33 46.12
CA LEU A 238 -1.71 7.79 47.48
C LEU A 238 -2.36 6.40 47.47
N GLY A 239 -1.87 5.50 48.26
CA GLY A 239 -2.49 4.19 48.49
C GLY A 239 -3.72 4.29 49.40
N ASP A 240 -4.76 3.46 49.12
CA ASP A 240 -6.00 3.36 49.89
C ASP A 240 -5.79 2.81 51.30
N ARG A 241 -4.65 2.19 51.55
CA ARG A 241 -4.28 1.63 52.85
C ARG A 241 -2.80 1.88 53.15
N ARG A 242 -2.45 1.79 54.42
CA ARG A 242 -1.03 1.85 54.84
C ARG A 242 -0.28 0.67 54.25
N MET A 243 0.72 0.96 53.41
CA MET A 243 1.53 -0.07 52.78
C MET A 243 2.28 -0.91 53.85
N PRO A 244 2.38 -2.25 53.67
CA PRO A 244 3.18 -3.10 54.51
C PRO A 244 4.66 -2.65 54.53
N ASN A 245 5.31 -2.78 55.70
CA ASN A 245 6.75 -2.47 55.87
C ASN A 245 7.14 -1.01 55.58
N ASN A 246 6.22 -0.05 55.88
CA ASN A 246 6.48 1.38 55.68
C ASN A 246 6.93 1.76 54.27
N ARG A 247 6.45 1.03 53.24
CA ARG A 247 6.70 1.32 51.84
C ARG A 247 5.91 2.56 51.41
N GLU A 248 6.52 3.34 50.55
CA GLU A 248 5.92 4.48 49.88
C GLU A 248 5.60 4.13 48.42
N ILE A 249 4.68 4.86 47.82
CA ILE A 249 4.37 4.71 46.42
C ILE A 249 5.51 5.33 45.60
N ASP A 250 6.05 4.55 44.71
CA ASP A 250 7.06 4.99 43.74
C ASP A 250 6.34 5.64 42.55
N GLU A 251 6.27 6.97 42.57
CA GLU A 251 5.62 7.75 41.49
C GLU A 251 6.23 7.50 40.11
N SER A 252 7.52 7.18 40.03
CA SER A 252 8.16 6.86 38.74
C SER A 252 7.57 5.57 38.15
N LYS A 253 7.28 4.57 38.99
CA LYS A 253 6.65 3.32 38.54
C LYS A 253 5.20 3.50 38.17
N VAL A 254 4.46 4.33 38.93
CA VAL A 254 3.07 4.69 38.58
C VAL A 254 3.05 5.41 37.24
N ASN A 255 3.90 6.39 37.07
CA ASN A 255 4.02 7.10 35.80
C ASN A 255 4.43 6.19 34.64
N GLY A 256 5.32 5.22 34.87
CA GLY A 256 5.70 4.22 33.88
C GLY A 256 4.52 3.32 33.48
N LEU A 257 3.70 2.90 34.48
CA LEU A 257 2.48 2.12 34.21
C LEU A 257 1.45 2.93 33.42
N LEU A 258 1.21 4.18 33.79
CA LEU A 258 0.30 5.07 33.07
C LEU A 258 0.75 5.26 31.61
N SER A 259 2.04 5.51 31.37
CA SER A 259 2.57 5.63 30.03
C SER A 259 2.47 4.32 29.21
N ALA A 260 2.56 3.17 29.89
CA ALA A 260 2.37 1.88 29.23
C ALA A 260 0.89 1.63 28.86
N ILE A 261 -0.05 2.11 29.69
CA ILE A 261 -1.50 2.01 29.44
C ILE A 261 -1.89 2.94 28.29
N ASP A 262 -1.47 4.20 28.35
CA ASP A 262 -1.66 5.22 27.32
C ASP A 262 -1.08 4.81 25.95
N GLY A 263 0.05 4.10 25.98
CA GLY A 263 0.68 3.59 24.75
C GLY A 263 0.20 2.21 24.27
N LEU A 264 -0.90 1.66 24.82
CA LEU A 264 -1.45 0.39 24.32
C LEU A 264 -2.11 0.59 22.98
N SER A 265 -1.57 -0.08 21.96
CA SER A 265 -2.08 0.04 20.59
C SER A 265 -2.43 -1.33 19.98
N ILE A 266 -3.42 -1.31 19.09
CA ILE A 266 -3.80 -2.45 18.28
C ILE A 266 -2.81 -2.55 17.13
N VAL A 267 -2.12 -3.70 17.00
CA VAL A 267 -1.13 -3.93 15.95
C VAL A 267 -1.59 -4.96 14.90
N GLY A 268 -2.68 -5.67 15.16
CA GLY A 268 -3.26 -6.65 14.25
C GLY A 268 -4.44 -7.40 14.90
N VAL A 269 -5.22 -8.03 14.05
CA VAL A 269 -6.37 -8.87 14.43
C VAL A 269 -6.32 -10.23 13.76
#